data_08ecddacdc745d75c58058d237a2df79
#
_entry.id   08ecddacdc745d75c58058d237a2df79
#
_cell.length_a   1.000
_cell.length_b   1.000
_cell.length_c   1.000
_cell.angle_alpha   90.00
_cell.angle_beta   90.00
_cell.angle_gamma   90.00
#
_symmetry.space_group_name_H-M   'P 1'
#
loop_
_entity.id
_entity.type
_entity.pdbx_description
1 polymer ?
#
loop_
_entity_poly.entity_id
_entity_poly.type
_entity_poly.pdbx_seq_one_letter_code
_entity_poly.pdbx_strand_id
1 'polypeptide(L)'
;MGQAYDALPSEVYKDGELKGKIKRLMGLAAALTHGCRACILFQTEEALKLGASVDEVLETCAVAISIGGTMAAGETTRVVQFLGEKGLV
;
A
#
# COMPACT_ATOMS: atom_id res chain seq x y z
N MET A 1 25.34 -6.23 4.10
CA MET A 1 24.02 -5.89 4.62
C MET A 1 23.10 -5.30 3.56
N GLY A 2 23.57 -4.34 2.77
CA GLY A 2 22.74 -3.69 1.76
C GLY A 2 22.14 -4.64 0.76
N GLN A 3 22.93 -5.58 0.23
CA GLN A 3 22.43 -6.50 -0.79
C GLN A 3 21.30 -7.39 -0.28
N ALA A 4 21.41 -7.92 0.94
CA ALA A 4 20.36 -8.76 1.50
C ALA A 4 19.09 -7.96 1.74
N TYR A 5 19.23 -6.74 2.25
CA TYR A 5 18.09 -5.85 2.48
C TYR A 5 17.45 -5.44 1.16
N ASP A 6 18.26 -5.09 0.15
CA ASP A 6 17.75 -4.64 -1.14
C ASP A 6 17.03 -5.76 -1.89
N ALA A 7 17.44 -7.01 -1.68
CA ALA A 7 16.80 -8.17 -2.30
C ALA A 7 15.50 -8.58 -1.60
N LEU A 8 15.28 -8.16 -0.36
CA LEU A 8 14.13 -8.59 0.43
C LEU A 8 12.79 -8.29 -0.24
N PRO A 9 12.55 -7.08 -0.80
CA PRO A 9 11.26 -6.81 -1.44
C PRO A 9 10.94 -7.77 -2.59
N SER A 10 11.91 -8.12 -3.42
CA SER A 10 11.65 -9.01 -4.54
C SER A 10 11.30 -10.42 -4.08
N GLU A 11 11.83 -10.86 -2.95
CA GLU A 11 11.47 -12.16 -2.39
C GLU A 11 10.12 -12.12 -1.68
N VAL A 12 9.87 -11.06 -0.92
CA VAL A 12 8.64 -10.93 -0.13
C VAL A 12 7.42 -10.77 -1.02
N TYR A 13 7.54 -9.93 -2.06
CA TYR A 13 6.37 -9.53 -2.87
C TYR A 13 6.16 -10.36 -4.12
N LYS A 14 6.97 -11.39 -4.35
CA LYS A 14 6.73 -12.29 -5.47
C LYS A 14 5.47 -13.12 -5.20
N ASP A 15 4.83 -13.58 -6.27
CA ASP A 15 3.66 -14.44 -6.14
C ASP A 15 4.04 -15.73 -5.41
N GLY A 16 3.19 -16.09 -4.44
CA GLY A 16 3.32 -17.32 -3.70
C GLY A 16 1.91 -17.80 -3.39
N GLU A 17 1.65 -18.24 -2.17
CA GLU A 17 0.29 -18.54 -1.73
C GLU A 17 -0.59 -17.30 -1.84
N LEU A 18 0.00 -16.12 -1.56
CA LEU A 18 -0.65 -14.84 -1.79
C LEU A 18 -0.03 -14.19 -3.02
N LYS A 19 -0.86 -13.60 -3.87
CA LYS A 19 -0.37 -12.88 -5.04
C LYS A 19 0.33 -11.60 -4.62
N GLY A 20 1.29 -11.17 -5.43
CA GLY A 20 2.03 -9.94 -5.16
C GLY A 20 1.14 -8.72 -4.99
N LYS A 21 0.06 -8.63 -5.78
CA LYS A 21 -0.92 -7.55 -5.64
C LYS A 21 -1.49 -7.51 -4.22
N ILE A 22 -1.90 -8.66 -3.70
CA ILE A 22 -2.46 -8.75 -2.35
C ILE A 22 -1.41 -8.37 -1.31
N LYS A 23 -0.18 -8.85 -1.49
CA LYS A 23 0.91 -8.51 -0.57
C LYS A 23 1.19 -7.02 -0.55
N ARG A 24 1.11 -6.35 -1.72
CA ARG A 24 1.28 -4.89 -1.79
C ARG A 24 0.15 -4.16 -1.07
N LEU A 25 -1.08 -4.65 -1.19
CA LEU A 25 -2.21 -4.07 -0.47
C LEU A 25 -2.06 -4.30 1.04
N MET A 26 -1.57 -5.47 1.45
CA MET A 26 -1.25 -5.70 2.87
C MET A 26 -0.18 -4.73 3.35
N GLY A 27 0.83 -4.49 2.53
CA GLY A 27 1.88 -3.52 2.83
C GLY A 27 1.35 -2.11 2.96
N LEU A 28 0.40 -1.74 2.11
CA LEU A 28 -0.25 -0.44 2.19
C LEU A 28 -1.00 -0.29 3.51
N ALA A 29 -1.78 -1.31 3.90
CA ALA A 29 -2.51 -1.26 5.16
C ALA A 29 -1.56 -1.11 6.35
N ALA A 30 -0.47 -1.87 6.35
CA ALA A 30 0.54 -1.78 7.41
C ALA A 30 1.18 -0.39 7.45
N ALA A 31 1.52 0.15 6.29
CA ALA A 31 2.14 1.47 6.18
C ALA A 31 1.20 2.57 6.70
N LEU A 32 -0.10 2.47 6.40
CA LEU A 32 -1.09 3.43 6.89
C LEU A 32 -1.19 3.42 8.40
N THR A 33 -1.18 2.23 9.01
CA THR A 33 -1.26 2.13 10.47
C THR A 33 0.04 2.55 11.14
N HIS A 34 1.17 2.40 10.45
CA HIS A 34 2.49 2.76 10.98
C HIS A 34 2.83 4.23 10.72
N GLY A 35 2.19 4.87 9.75
CA GLY A 35 2.43 6.27 9.44
C GLY A 35 3.64 6.53 8.56
N CYS A 36 4.12 5.55 7.83
CA CYS A 36 5.25 5.72 6.93
C CYS A 36 4.78 6.27 5.58
N ARG A 37 4.88 7.58 5.40
CA ARG A 37 4.35 8.26 4.20
C ARG A 37 4.96 7.76 2.90
N ALA A 38 6.28 7.59 2.87
CA ALA A 38 6.95 7.07 1.68
C ALA A 38 6.49 5.65 1.37
N CYS A 39 6.32 4.83 2.39
CA CYS A 39 5.83 3.46 2.23
C CYS A 39 4.39 3.44 1.71
N ILE A 40 3.55 4.34 2.20
CA ILE A 40 2.15 4.44 1.77
C ILE A 40 2.07 4.68 0.27
N LEU A 41 2.79 5.68 -0.23
CA LEU A 41 2.75 6.02 -1.65
C LEU A 41 3.40 4.94 -2.51
N PHE A 42 4.52 4.39 -2.05
CA PHE A 42 5.21 3.33 -2.77
C PHE A 42 4.35 2.07 -2.89
N GLN A 43 3.73 1.63 -1.81
CA GLN A 43 2.89 0.44 -1.84
C GLN A 43 1.65 0.65 -2.70
N THR A 44 1.07 1.85 -2.66
CA THR A 44 -0.06 2.18 -3.53
C THR A 44 0.33 2.07 -5.00
N GLU A 45 1.45 2.67 -5.36
CA GLU A 45 1.93 2.63 -6.75
C GLU A 45 2.23 1.20 -7.20
N GLU A 46 2.91 0.43 -6.37
CA GLU A 46 3.26 -0.95 -6.72
C GLU A 46 2.02 -1.84 -6.83
N ALA A 47 1.03 -1.63 -5.95
CA ALA A 47 -0.23 -2.37 -6.03
C ALA A 47 -0.95 -2.08 -7.35
N LEU A 48 -1.01 -0.80 -7.75
CA LEU A 48 -1.64 -0.41 -9.01
C LEU A 48 -0.92 -1.04 -10.21
N LYS A 49 0.40 -1.08 -10.18
CA LYS A 49 1.20 -1.72 -11.25
C LYS A 49 0.86 -3.20 -11.38
N LEU A 50 0.52 -3.85 -10.29
CA LEU A 50 0.16 -5.27 -10.28
C LEU A 50 -1.33 -5.51 -10.53
N GLY A 51 -2.07 -4.48 -10.89
CA GLY A 51 -3.46 -4.60 -11.31
C GLY A 51 -4.49 -4.35 -10.22
N ALA A 52 -4.10 -3.80 -9.08
CA ALA A 52 -5.06 -3.43 -8.07
C ALA A 52 -5.98 -2.34 -8.61
N SER A 53 -7.27 -2.46 -8.34
CA SER A 53 -8.23 -1.43 -8.71
C SER A 53 -8.22 -0.32 -7.66
N VAL A 54 -8.77 0.84 -8.04
CA VAL A 54 -8.96 1.94 -7.09
C VAL A 54 -9.81 1.47 -5.91
N ASP A 55 -10.85 0.71 -6.19
CA ASP A 55 -11.73 0.20 -5.13
C ASP A 55 -10.97 -0.70 -4.17
N GLU A 56 -10.10 -1.57 -4.69
CA GLU A 56 -9.28 -2.42 -3.82
C GLU A 56 -8.36 -1.59 -2.93
N VAL A 57 -7.77 -0.53 -3.49
CA VAL A 57 -6.91 0.37 -2.72
C VAL A 57 -7.72 1.06 -1.62
N LEU A 58 -8.91 1.57 -1.95
CA LEU A 58 -9.73 2.29 -0.97
C LEU A 58 -10.29 1.35 0.09
N GLU A 59 -10.64 0.12 -0.25
CA GLU A 59 -11.06 -0.87 0.74
C GLU A 59 -9.91 -1.22 1.69
N THR A 60 -8.69 -1.30 1.16
CA THR A 60 -7.50 -1.51 1.98
C THR A 60 -7.33 -0.37 2.99
N CYS A 61 -7.53 0.87 2.53
CA CYS A 61 -7.49 2.03 3.42
C CYS A 61 -8.54 1.91 4.53
N ALA A 62 -9.76 1.45 4.20
CA ALA A 62 -10.82 1.27 5.18
C ALA A 62 -10.43 0.25 6.25
N VAL A 63 -9.80 -0.86 5.85
CA VAL A 63 -9.31 -1.85 6.81
C VAL A 63 -8.26 -1.22 7.74
N ALA A 64 -7.32 -0.46 7.17
CA ALA A 64 -6.30 0.20 7.96
C ALA A 64 -6.90 1.18 8.96
N ILE A 65 -7.92 1.93 8.57
CA ILE A 65 -8.59 2.88 9.45
C ILE A 65 -9.27 2.14 10.61
N SER A 66 -9.86 0.97 10.34
CA SER A 66 -10.54 0.21 11.38
C SER A 66 -9.61 -0.20 12.53
N ILE A 67 -8.31 -0.27 12.26
CA ILE A 67 -7.30 -0.65 13.26
C ILE A 67 -6.52 0.57 13.73
N GLY A 68 -6.09 1.41 12.79
CA GLY A 68 -5.22 2.55 13.06
C GLY A 68 -5.93 3.83 13.49
N GLY A 69 -7.25 3.89 13.32
CA GLY A 69 -8.04 5.01 13.80
C GLY A 69 -7.77 6.31 13.06
N THR A 70 -7.81 7.41 13.80
CA THR A 70 -7.71 8.77 13.25
C THR A 70 -6.41 9.00 12.46
N MET A 71 -5.32 8.44 12.94
CA MET A 71 -4.04 8.61 12.23
C MET A 71 -4.09 7.98 10.84
N ALA A 72 -4.61 6.74 10.75
CA ALA A 72 -4.72 6.06 9.47
C ALA A 72 -5.71 6.78 8.54
N ALA A 73 -6.79 7.32 9.09
CA ALA A 73 -7.75 8.12 8.33
C ALA A 73 -7.06 9.36 7.75
N GLY A 74 -6.25 10.04 8.54
CA GLY A 74 -5.50 11.20 8.07
C GLY A 74 -4.52 10.84 6.95
N GLU A 75 -3.79 9.75 7.12
CA GLU A 75 -2.84 9.30 6.10
C GLU A 75 -3.55 8.83 4.82
N THR A 76 -4.79 8.34 4.91
CA THR A 76 -5.57 7.95 3.75
C THR A 76 -5.80 9.12 2.80
N THR A 77 -5.84 10.35 3.30
CA THR A 77 -5.99 11.53 2.44
C THR A 77 -4.84 11.62 1.44
N ARG A 78 -3.66 11.16 1.80
CA ARG A 78 -2.50 11.16 0.90
C ARG A 78 -2.68 10.16 -0.24
N VAL A 79 -3.29 9.02 0.06
CA VAL A 79 -3.60 8.02 -0.97
C VAL A 79 -4.61 8.60 -1.96
N VAL A 80 -5.66 9.24 -1.47
CA VAL A 80 -6.68 9.83 -2.33
C VAL A 80 -6.08 10.93 -3.20
N GLN A 81 -5.22 11.78 -2.62
CA GLN A 81 -4.53 12.82 -3.37
C GLN A 81 -3.66 12.21 -4.47
N PHE A 82 -2.90 11.17 -4.15
CA PHE A 82 -2.04 10.48 -5.10
C PHE A 82 -2.87 9.90 -6.26
N LEU A 83 -3.98 9.25 -5.95
CA LEU A 83 -4.88 8.70 -6.98
C LEU A 83 -5.45 9.80 -7.86
N GLY A 84 -5.79 10.94 -7.26
CA GLY A 84 -6.28 12.10 -7.99
C GLY A 84 -5.24 12.67 -8.94
N GLU A 85 -3.99 12.75 -8.50
CA GLU A 85 -2.89 13.24 -9.34
C GLU A 85 -2.63 12.32 -10.53
N LYS A 86 -2.94 11.03 -10.38
CA LYS A 86 -2.84 10.07 -11.49
C LYS A 86 -4.10 10.06 -12.37
N GLY A 87 -5.10 10.84 -12.04
CA GLY A 87 -6.34 10.88 -12.80
C GLY A 87 -7.27 9.69 -12.58
N LEU A 88 -7.08 8.96 -11.48
CA LEU A 88 -7.87 7.76 -11.20
C LEU A 88 -9.11 8.03 -10.35
N VAL A 89 -9.15 9.16 -9.70
CA VAL A 89 -10.31 9.59 -8.92
C VAL A 89 -10.61 11.07 -9.14
#